data_5842fa9653672d6526e6647ee3016f0e
#
_entry.id   5842fa9653672d6526e6647ee3016f0e
#
_cell.length_a   1.000
_cell.length_b   1.000
_cell.length_c   1.000
_cell.angle_alpha   90.00
_cell.angle_beta   90.00
_cell.angle_gamma   90.00
#
_symmetry.space_group_name_H-M   'P 1'
#
loop_
_entity.id
_entity.type
_entity.pdbx_description
1 polymer ?
#
loop_
_entity_poly.entity_id
_entity_poly.type
_entity_poly.pdbx_seq_one_letter_code
_entity_poly.pdbx_strand_id
1 'polypeptide(L)'
;MSSSIAAVETAGINLVILVGEVTSPVVSRTLASGDTASSFDIATVTETGRVSVPVAVAGECDIATVGAELCVVGYVRRRFFRSGTGVTSRTEVVAESVVPMRRRAQARKIATRALENLSEFLET
;
A
#
# COMPACT_ATOMS: atom_id res chain seq x y z
N MET A 1 11.83 30.36 -10.23
CA MET A 1 12.26 30.21 -9.09
C MET A 1 11.31 30.04 -8.06
N SER A 2 10.36 30.81 -7.97
CA SER A 2 9.37 30.72 -6.91
C SER A 2 8.60 29.43 -6.99
N SER A 3 8.44 28.83 -8.16
CA SER A 3 7.67 27.62 -8.27
C SER A 3 8.31 26.47 -7.49
N SER A 4 9.64 26.41 -7.44
CA SER A 4 10.29 25.34 -6.70
C SER A 4 10.12 25.55 -5.20
N ILE A 5 10.03 26.79 -4.75
CA ILE A 5 9.80 27.07 -3.35
C ILE A 5 8.41 26.61 -2.95
N ALA A 6 7.41 26.91 -3.75
CA ALA A 6 6.05 26.50 -3.46
C ALA A 6 5.93 24.97 -3.39
N ALA A 7 6.61 24.25 -4.29
CA ALA A 7 6.55 22.80 -4.29
C ALA A 7 7.15 22.21 -3.02
N VAL A 8 8.22 22.83 -2.49
CA VAL A 8 8.84 22.34 -1.26
C VAL A 8 7.94 22.55 -0.06
N GLU A 9 7.22 23.67 -0.05
CA GLU A 9 6.42 24.01 1.10
C GLU A 9 5.17 23.18 1.31
N THR A 10 4.73 22.45 0.31
CA THR A 10 3.47 21.74 0.38
C THR A 10 3.63 20.24 0.58
N ALA A 11 4.79 19.81 1.08
CA ALA A 11 4.99 18.39 1.37
C ALA A 11 4.01 17.93 2.44
N GLY A 12 3.36 16.81 2.20
CA GLY A 12 2.42 16.22 3.13
C GLY A 12 2.84 14.83 3.55
N ILE A 13 1.95 14.15 4.21
CA ILE A 13 2.15 12.76 4.61
C ILE A 13 1.12 11.89 3.92
N ASN A 14 1.58 10.74 3.44
CA ASN A 14 0.71 9.72 2.87
C ASN A 14 1.21 8.39 3.42
N LEU A 15 0.58 7.92 4.47
CA LEU A 15 1.01 6.71 5.18
C LEU A 15 -0.17 5.81 5.45
N VAL A 16 -0.01 4.54 5.15
CA VAL A 16 -0.99 3.50 5.46
C VAL A 16 -0.29 2.39 6.21
N ILE A 17 -0.86 1.99 7.34
CA ILE A 17 -0.49 0.76 8.05
C ILE A 17 -1.75 -0.08 8.08
N LEU A 18 -1.69 -1.23 7.44
CA LEU A 18 -2.86 -2.07 7.22
C LEU A 18 -2.58 -3.48 7.71
N VAL A 19 -3.45 -4.02 8.54
CA VAL A 19 -3.39 -5.42 8.95
C VAL A 19 -4.70 -6.06 8.56
N GLY A 20 -4.64 -7.15 7.83
CA GLY A 20 -5.83 -7.84 7.41
C GLY A 20 -5.54 -9.12 6.67
N GLU A 21 -6.60 -9.72 6.18
CA GLU A 21 -6.57 -11.03 5.54
C GLU A 21 -6.64 -10.88 4.03
N VAL A 22 -5.81 -11.62 3.31
CA VAL A 22 -5.86 -11.66 1.84
C VAL A 22 -7.12 -12.38 1.41
N THR A 23 -7.93 -11.73 0.58
CA THR A 23 -9.22 -12.27 0.16
C THR A 23 -9.29 -12.61 -1.32
N SER A 24 -8.29 -12.23 -2.09
CA SER A 24 -8.25 -12.54 -3.53
C SER A 24 -6.91 -13.15 -3.90
N PRO A 25 -6.87 -14.00 -4.92
CA PRO A 25 -5.59 -14.52 -5.40
C PRO A 25 -4.72 -13.39 -5.93
N VAL A 26 -3.39 -13.55 -5.81
CA VAL A 26 -2.44 -12.59 -6.34
C VAL A 26 -2.49 -12.61 -7.85
N VAL A 27 -2.57 -11.42 -8.45
CA VAL A 27 -2.48 -11.25 -9.89
C VAL A 27 -1.15 -10.57 -10.18
N SER A 28 -0.29 -11.23 -10.94
CA SER A 28 0.98 -10.67 -11.36
C SER A 28 0.88 -10.20 -12.79
N ARG A 29 1.54 -9.09 -13.10
CA ARG A 29 1.57 -8.58 -14.46
C ARG A 29 2.93 -7.96 -14.74
N THR A 30 3.28 -7.94 -16.02
CA THR A 30 4.51 -7.31 -16.47
C THR A 30 4.18 -5.88 -16.90
N LEU A 31 4.93 -4.94 -16.38
CA LEU A 31 4.77 -3.53 -16.69
C LEU A 31 5.48 -3.20 -18.01
N ALA A 32 5.22 -2.01 -18.55
CA ALA A 32 5.86 -1.55 -19.77
C ALA A 32 7.38 -1.50 -19.62
N SER A 33 7.87 -1.27 -18.41
CA SER A 33 9.31 -1.24 -18.12
C SER A 33 9.95 -2.63 -18.15
N GLY A 34 9.15 -3.71 -18.17
CA GLY A 34 9.64 -5.07 -18.04
C GLY A 34 9.61 -5.59 -16.62
N ASP A 35 9.34 -4.74 -15.66
CA ASP A 35 9.26 -5.14 -14.26
C ASP A 35 7.94 -5.84 -13.99
N THR A 36 7.90 -6.63 -12.91
CA THR A 36 6.70 -7.33 -12.48
C THR A 36 6.03 -6.55 -11.35
N ALA A 37 4.73 -6.54 -11.34
CA ALA A 37 3.93 -5.99 -10.24
C ALA A 37 2.88 -7.00 -9.85
N SER A 38 2.58 -7.09 -8.56
CA SER A 38 1.55 -7.99 -8.04
C SER A 38 0.45 -7.18 -7.39
N SER A 39 -0.77 -7.68 -7.44
CA SER A 39 -1.90 -7.04 -6.77
C SER A 39 -2.81 -8.08 -6.15
N PHE A 40 -3.43 -7.72 -5.04
CA PHE A 40 -4.37 -8.56 -4.33
C PHE A 40 -5.20 -7.67 -3.40
N ASP A 41 -6.29 -8.22 -2.87
CA ASP A 41 -7.14 -7.48 -1.94
C ASP A 41 -6.91 -7.96 -0.52
N ILE A 42 -6.91 -7.02 0.42
CA ILE A 42 -6.86 -7.31 1.84
C ILE A 42 -8.15 -6.80 2.47
N ALA A 43 -8.77 -7.62 3.30
CA ALA A 43 -9.92 -7.20 4.09
C ALA A 43 -9.48 -6.95 5.52
N THR A 44 -9.86 -5.80 6.05
CA THR A 44 -9.60 -5.46 7.44
C THR A 44 -10.93 -5.16 8.12
N VAL A 45 -11.03 -5.51 9.41
CA VAL A 45 -12.24 -5.26 10.18
C VAL A 45 -12.04 -3.98 10.98
N THR A 46 -12.96 -3.05 10.80
CA THR A 46 -12.94 -1.76 11.50
C THR A 46 -14.19 -1.64 12.35
N GLU A 47 -14.29 -0.58 13.14
CA GLU A 47 -15.47 -0.32 13.96
C GLU A 47 -16.73 -0.21 13.12
N THR A 48 -16.60 0.23 11.87
CA THR A 48 -17.76 0.40 11.00
C THR A 48 -18.00 -0.79 10.09
N GLY A 49 -17.21 -1.85 10.22
CA GLY A 49 -17.39 -3.07 9.45
C GLY A 49 -16.13 -3.48 8.71
N ARG A 50 -16.33 -4.44 7.83
CA ARG A 50 -15.23 -5.02 7.03
C ARG A 50 -14.99 -4.18 5.79
N VAL A 51 -13.74 -3.80 5.58
CA VAL A 51 -13.34 -2.99 4.42
C VAL A 51 -12.36 -3.79 3.58
N SER A 52 -12.59 -3.82 2.27
CA SER A 52 -11.68 -4.47 1.32
C SER A 52 -10.82 -3.40 0.65
N VAL A 53 -9.52 -3.62 0.65
CA VAL A 53 -8.54 -2.65 0.16
C VAL A 53 -7.67 -3.29 -0.91
N PRO A 54 -7.59 -2.72 -2.12
CA PRO A 54 -6.67 -3.22 -3.14
C PRO A 54 -5.23 -2.83 -2.77
N VAL A 55 -4.31 -3.78 -2.89
CA VAL A 55 -2.90 -3.58 -2.57
C VAL A 55 -2.06 -3.92 -3.79
N ALA A 56 -1.10 -3.05 -4.10
CA ALA A 56 -0.15 -3.26 -5.18
C ALA A 56 1.25 -3.37 -4.59
N VAL A 57 2.03 -4.32 -5.10
CA VAL A 57 3.40 -4.58 -4.62
C VAL A 57 4.31 -4.69 -5.83
N ALA A 58 5.49 -4.09 -5.77
CA ALA A 58 6.50 -4.28 -6.79
C ALA A 58 7.04 -5.70 -6.70
N GLY A 59 7.20 -6.35 -7.86
CA GLY A 59 7.70 -7.72 -7.91
C GLY A 59 6.62 -8.74 -7.58
N GLU A 60 7.07 -9.94 -7.22
CA GLU A 60 6.16 -11.02 -6.84
C GLU A 60 5.97 -11.04 -5.33
N CYS A 61 4.85 -11.54 -4.89
CA CYS A 61 4.52 -11.57 -3.47
C CYS A 61 4.00 -12.96 -3.09
N ASP A 62 4.92 -13.84 -2.74
CA ASP A 62 4.60 -15.24 -2.46
C ASP A 62 3.82 -15.43 -1.17
N ILE A 63 3.91 -14.48 -0.26
CA ILE A 63 3.25 -14.59 1.05
C ILE A 63 1.78 -14.15 1.00
N ALA A 64 1.32 -13.59 -0.10
CA ALA A 64 -0.04 -13.08 -0.21
C ALA A 64 -0.99 -14.16 -0.75
N THR A 65 -1.10 -15.25 -0.01
CA THR A 65 -2.04 -16.32 -0.35
C THR A 65 -3.38 -16.05 0.33
N VAL A 66 -4.47 -16.46 -0.31
CA VAL A 66 -5.82 -16.26 0.23
C VAL A 66 -5.90 -16.84 1.64
N GLY A 67 -6.38 -16.06 2.59
CA GLY A 67 -6.48 -16.43 3.99
C GLY A 67 -5.28 -16.03 4.83
N ALA A 68 -4.18 -15.62 4.22
CA ALA A 68 -3.01 -15.18 4.97
C ALA A 68 -3.28 -13.81 5.61
N GLU A 69 -2.85 -13.64 6.84
CA GLU A 69 -2.95 -12.36 7.53
C GLU A 69 -1.63 -11.61 7.38
N LEU A 70 -1.67 -10.42 6.82
CA LEU A 70 -0.49 -9.63 6.51
C LEU A 70 -0.52 -8.27 7.18
N CYS A 71 0.67 -7.75 7.46
CA CYS A 71 0.86 -6.35 7.85
C CYS A 71 1.51 -5.64 6.65
N VAL A 72 0.87 -4.58 6.19
CA VAL A 72 1.32 -3.81 5.05
C VAL A 72 1.60 -2.38 5.48
N VAL A 73 2.76 -1.86 5.12
CA VAL A 73 3.09 -0.46 5.31
C VAL A 73 3.34 0.14 3.93
N GLY A 74 2.69 1.24 3.65
CA GLY A 74 2.83 1.88 2.35
C GLY A 74 2.08 3.19 2.27
N TYR A 75 1.54 3.49 1.13
CA TYR A 75 0.83 4.75 0.90
C TYR A 75 -0.30 4.56 -0.08
N VAL A 76 -1.23 5.50 -0.11
CA VAL A 76 -2.37 5.49 -1.02
C VAL A 76 -1.95 6.11 -2.35
N ARG A 77 -2.37 5.49 -3.42
CA ARG A 77 -2.17 6.01 -4.77
C ARG A 77 -3.48 5.92 -5.54
N ARG A 78 -3.77 6.92 -6.34
CA ARG A 78 -4.87 6.87 -7.30
C ARG A 78 -4.26 6.64 -8.67
N ARG A 79 -4.69 5.58 -9.33
CA ARG A 79 -4.19 5.21 -10.64
C ARG A 79 -5.31 5.40 -11.66
N PHE A 80 -4.96 5.98 -12.81
CA PHE A 80 -5.90 6.22 -13.89
C PHE A 80 -5.57 5.28 -15.05
N PHE A 81 -6.59 4.75 -15.67
CA PHE A 81 -6.39 3.88 -16.82
C PHE A 81 -7.58 3.98 -17.76
N ARG A 82 -7.35 3.62 -19.01
CA ARG A 82 -8.42 3.64 -19.99
C ARG A 82 -9.29 2.41 -19.85
N SER A 83 -10.60 2.61 -19.96
CA SER A 83 -11.57 1.54 -19.91
C SER A 83 -12.64 1.87 -20.94
N GLY A 84 -12.65 1.14 -22.06
CA GLY A 84 -13.59 1.44 -23.14
C GLY A 84 -13.32 2.82 -23.71
N THR A 85 -14.35 3.68 -23.72
CA THR A 85 -14.24 5.02 -24.29
C THR A 85 -13.90 6.07 -23.22
N GLY A 86 -13.77 5.66 -21.97
CA GLY A 86 -13.55 6.60 -20.89
C GLY A 86 -12.27 6.34 -20.14
N VAL A 87 -12.09 7.13 -19.07
CA VAL A 87 -10.97 7.00 -18.15
C VAL A 87 -11.55 6.58 -16.80
N THR A 88 -10.99 5.53 -16.22
CA THR A 88 -11.39 5.04 -14.91
C THR A 88 -10.25 5.25 -13.93
N SER A 89 -10.58 5.49 -12.67
CA SER A 89 -9.56 5.60 -11.64
C SER A 89 -9.77 4.52 -10.59
N ARG A 90 -8.68 4.11 -9.98
CA ARG A 90 -8.70 3.13 -8.90
C ARG A 90 -7.77 3.60 -7.80
N THR A 91 -8.28 3.63 -6.58
CA THR A 91 -7.48 3.94 -5.40
C THR A 91 -6.96 2.63 -4.83
N GLU A 92 -5.69 2.58 -4.54
CA GLU A 92 -5.05 1.38 -4.02
C GLU A 92 -3.95 1.76 -3.05
N VAL A 93 -3.54 0.80 -2.23
CA VAL A 93 -2.39 0.96 -1.35
C VAL A 93 -1.19 0.37 -2.06
N VAL A 94 -0.14 1.19 -2.20
CA VAL A 94 1.14 0.70 -2.71
C VAL A 94 1.95 0.26 -1.50
N ALA A 95 2.29 -1.02 -1.45
CA ALA A 95 3.01 -1.58 -0.32
C ALA A 95 4.51 -1.38 -0.48
N GLU A 96 5.13 -0.79 0.52
CA GLU A 96 6.58 -0.68 0.61
C GLU A 96 7.15 -1.83 1.44
N SER A 97 6.37 -2.33 2.38
CA SER A 97 6.74 -3.49 3.20
C SER A 97 5.52 -4.36 3.41
N VAL A 98 5.70 -5.66 3.27
CA VAL A 98 4.66 -6.65 3.51
C VAL A 98 5.25 -7.75 4.37
N VAL A 99 4.66 -8.02 5.52
CA VAL A 99 5.14 -9.03 6.46
C VAL A 99 3.97 -9.88 6.93
N PRO A 100 4.12 -11.22 6.93
CA PRO A 100 3.05 -12.08 7.47
C PRO A 100 2.91 -11.83 8.97
N MET A 101 1.67 -11.77 9.45
CA MET A 101 1.41 -11.52 10.87
C MET A 101 1.92 -12.66 11.77
N ARG A 102 2.13 -13.86 11.23
CA ARG A 102 2.76 -14.94 12.01
C ARG A 102 4.18 -14.57 12.44
N ARG A 103 4.81 -13.62 11.76
CA ARG A 103 6.12 -13.08 12.15
C ARG A 103 5.89 -11.80 12.92
N ARG A 104 5.33 -11.93 14.12
CA ARG A 104 4.89 -10.79 14.92
C ARG A 104 5.97 -9.75 15.18
N ALA A 105 7.16 -10.19 15.51
CA ALA A 105 8.25 -9.26 15.82
C ALA A 105 8.62 -8.41 14.61
N GLN A 106 8.66 -9.04 13.43
CA GLN A 106 8.99 -8.34 12.20
C GLN A 106 7.86 -7.38 11.80
N ALA A 107 6.61 -7.81 11.93
CA ALA A 107 5.45 -6.95 11.64
C ALA A 107 5.45 -5.72 12.55
N ARG A 108 5.73 -5.91 13.85
CA ARG A 108 5.82 -4.80 14.79
C ARG A 108 6.93 -3.85 14.39
N LYS A 109 8.05 -4.39 13.93
CA LYS A 109 9.20 -3.58 13.56
C LYS A 109 8.88 -2.64 12.39
N ILE A 110 8.22 -3.13 11.34
CA ILE A 110 7.91 -2.26 10.21
C ILE A 110 6.86 -1.21 10.58
N ALA A 111 5.88 -1.57 11.40
CA ALA A 111 4.86 -0.63 11.86
C ALA A 111 5.46 0.45 12.75
N THR A 112 6.33 0.05 13.69
CA THR A 112 6.99 0.97 14.60
C THR A 112 7.86 1.95 13.82
N ARG A 113 8.59 1.46 12.83
CA ARG A 113 9.43 2.33 12.00
C ARG A 113 8.60 3.37 11.26
N ALA A 114 7.47 2.97 10.73
CA ALA A 114 6.57 3.89 10.03
C ALA A 114 6.05 4.97 10.97
N LEU A 115 5.69 4.59 12.20
CA LEU A 115 5.22 5.54 13.20
C LEU A 115 6.32 6.49 13.64
N GLU A 116 7.54 6.01 13.77
CA GLU A 116 8.68 6.85 14.11
C GLU A 116 8.96 7.87 13.01
N ASN A 117 8.89 7.44 11.75
CA ASN A 117 9.10 8.36 10.64
C ASN A 117 8.02 9.42 10.60
N LEU A 118 6.78 9.06 10.89
CA LEU A 118 5.69 10.03 10.98
C LEU A 118 5.95 11.03 12.11
N SER A 119 6.35 10.53 13.26
CA SER A 119 6.63 11.39 14.41
C SER A 119 7.73 12.39 14.08
N GLU A 120 8.82 11.94 13.46
CA GLU A 120 9.91 12.81 13.05
C GLU A 120 9.45 13.89 12.09
N PHE A 121 8.63 13.51 11.12
CA PHE A 121 8.10 14.46 10.16
C PHE A 121 7.31 15.56 10.88
N LEU A 122 6.49 15.20 11.86
CA LEU A 122 5.63 16.14 12.55
C LEU A 122 6.41 17.05 13.51
N GLU A 123 7.63 16.68 13.86
CA GLU A 123 8.47 17.50 14.74
C GLU A 123 9.30 18.53 14.00
N THR A 124 9.38 18.44 12.68
CA THR A 124 10.19 19.42 11.90
C THR A 124 9.42 20.66 11.43
#